data_aaf5ae14ab49f3aab1117c3755feb99b
#
_entry.id   aaf5ae14ab49f3aab1117c3755feb99b
#
_cell.length_a   1.000
_cell.length_b   1.000
_cell.length_c   1.000
_cell.angle_alpha   90.00
_cell.angle_beta   90.00
_cell.angle_gamma   90.00
#
_symmetry.space_group_name_H-M   'P 1'
#
loop_
_entity.id
_entity.type
_entity.pdbx_description
1 polymer ?
#
loop_
_entity_poly.entity_id
_entity_poly.type
_entity_poly.pdbx_seq_one_letter_code
_entity_poly.pdbx_strand_id
1 'polypeptide(L)'
;MANVAVYDMAHNQVGESSLNDAFFNVEMNAGLLHQAVVLQLASQRLGTHATKTRGLVRGGGRKPWRQKGTGRARAGSTRSPLWVGGGTVFGPHPRKYGFTMPRKQRRLALKCALSDKVRTGDFIVLDHLDFDAPKTKAAVKLLSDFGVDAKSLFITADEAVNVERSTSNIPGVKAITASGINVFDILHHDKLFITKDAITRIEEVFA
;
A
#
# COMPACT_ATOMS: atom_id res chain seq x y z
N MET A 1 -12.41 -7.99 -26.21
CA MET A 1 -12.53 -6.70 -25.50
C MET A 1 -13.71 -6.80 -24.55
N ALA A 2 -13.49 -6.58 -23.26
CA ALA A 2 -14.58 -6.53 -22.30
C ALA A 2 -15.26 -5.16 -22.39
N ASN A 3 -16.58 -5.12 -22.65
CA ASN A 3 -17.36 -3.92 -22.59
C ASN A 3 -17.87 -3.72 -21.17
N VAL A 4 -17.71 -2.54 -20.61
CA VAL A 4 -18.17 -2.17 -19.28
C VAL A 4 -19.10 -0.96 -19.40
N ALA A 5 -20.21 -0.99 -18.67
CA ALA A 5 -21.15 0.11 -18.62
C ALA A 5 -20.51 1.34 -17.96
N VAL A 6 -20.74 2.51 -18.53
CA VAL A 6 -20.32 3.81 -18.00
C VAL A 6 -21.51 4.46 -17.32
N TYR A 7 -21.33 4.90 -16.09
CA TYR A 7 -22.35 5.50 -15.25
C TYR A 7 -22.07 6.99 -14.99
N ASP A 8 -23.12 7.72 -14.78
CA ASP A 8 -23.09 9.05 -14.18
C ASP A 8 -23.02 8.95 -12.65
N MET A 9 -22.72 10.04 -11.96
CA MET A 9 -22.71 10.12 -10.49
C MET A 9 -24.06 9.76 -9.83
N ALA A 10 -25.17 9.83 -10.56
CA ALA A 10 -26.52 9.44 -10.12
C ALA A 10 -26.89 7.99 -10.46
N HIS A 11 -25.90 7.13 -10.81
CA HIS A 11 -26.09 5.72 -11.20
C HIS A 11 -26.94 5.52 -12.47
N ASN A 12 -27.04 6.52 -13.35
CA ASN A 12 -27.64 6.34 -14.65
C ASN A 12 -26.58 5.83 -15.64
N GLN A 13 -26.90 4.82 -16.43
CA GLN A 13 -26.02 4.36 -17.49
C GLN A 13 -26.02 5.36 -18.65
N VAL A 14 -24.85 5.94 -18.93
CA VAL A 14 -24.66 6.95 -19.99
C VAL A 14 -24.16 6.29 -21.29
N GLY A 15 -23.43 5.18 -21.19
CA GLY A 15 -22.84 4.52 -22.34
C GLY A 15 -22.09 3.25 -22.00
N GLU A 16 -21.26 2.80 -22.92
CA GLU A 16 -20.35 1.66 -22.73
C GLU A 16 -18.93 2.08 -23.10
N SER A 17 -17.94 1.54 -22.39
CA SER A 17 -16.53 1.69 -22.70
C SER A 17 -15.90 0.35 -22.98
N SER A 18 -15.12 0.25 -24.06
CA SER A 18 -14.34 -0.93 -24.38
C SER A 18 -13.01 -0.88 -23.66
N LEU A 19 -12.71 -1.92 -22.87
CA LEU A 19 -11.43 -2.04 -22.15
C LEU A 19 -10.41 -2.81 -23.01
N ASN A 20 -9.14 -2.41 -22.92
CA ASN A 20 -8.05 -3.08 -23.61
C ASN A 20 -7.71 -4.42 -22.92
N ASP A 21 -7.86 -5.55 -23.66
CA ASP A 21 -7.58 -6.89 -23.16
C ASP A 21 -6.16 -7.08 -22.63
N ALA A 22 -5.18 -6.34 -23.15
CA ALA A 22 -3.80 -6.41 -22.69
C ALA A 22 -3.59 -5.90 -21.25
N PHE A 23 -4.58 -5.16 -20.72
CA PHE A 23 -4.55 -4.59 -19.36
C PHE A 23 -5.60 -5.19 -18.44
N PHE A 24 -6.79 -5.50 -18.96
CA PHE A 24 -7.97 -5.84 -18.17
C PHE A 24 -8.45 -7.29 -18.35
N ASN A 25 -7.75 -8.09 -19.18
CA ASN A 25 -8.10 -9.51 -19.38
C ASN A 25 -6.87 -10.42 -19.23
N VAL A 26 -6.02 -10.14 -18.27
CA VAL A 26 -4.82 -10.93 -17.97
C VAL A 26 -5.18 -12.08 -17.03
N GLU A 27 -4.54 -13.25 -17.23
CA GLU A 27 -4.69 -14.40 -16.35
C GLU A 27 -4.23 -14.09 -14.93
N MET A 28 -5.00 -14.54 -13.93
CA MET A 28 -4.72 -14.27 -12.53
C MET A 28 -3.50 -15.05 -12.03
N ASN A 29 -2.55 -14.35 -11.41
CA ASN A 29 -1.40 -14.95 -10.76
C ASN A 29 -1.37 -14.54 -9.27
N ALA A 30 -1.97 -15.38 -8.41
CA ALA A 30 -2.09 -15.13 -6.98
C ALA A 30 -0.73 -14.98 -6.28
N GLY A 31 0.28 -15.77 -6.68
CA GLY A 31 1.63 -15.68 -6.12
C GLY A 31 2.31 -14.34 -6.41
N LEU A 32 2.12 -13.81 -7.61
CA LEU A 32 2.63 -12.51 -8.02
C LEU A 32 1.94 -11.36 -7.29
N LEU A 33 0.62 -11.43 -7.14
CA LEU A 33 -0.17 -10.46 -6.37
C LEU A 33 0.26 -10.42 -4.91
N HIS A 34 0.40 -11.59 -4.27
CA HIS A 34 0.89 -11.70 -2.90
C HIS A 34 2.29 -11.08 -2.75
N GLN A 35 3.22 -11.39 -3.65
CA GLN A 35 4.56 -10.83 -3.62
C GLN A 35 4.57 -9.31 -3.76
N ALA A 36 3.71 -8.73 -4.62
CA ALA A 36 3.57 -7.29 -4.79
C ALA A 36 3.04 -6.61 -3.51
N VAL A 37 2.04 -7.19 -2.85
CA VAL A 37 1.49 -6.71 -1.58
C VAL A 37 2.55 -6.75 -0.48
N VAL A 38 3.27 -7.88 -0.34
CA VAL A 38 4.35 -8.03 0.66
C VAL A 38 5.45 -7.01 0.43
N LEU A 39 5.86 -6.77 -0.83
CA LEU A 39 6.83 -5.72 -1.18
C LEU A 39 6.37 -4.35 -0.72
N GLN A 40 5.12 -3.97 -1.02
CA GLN A 40 4.57 -2.66 -0.66
C GLN A 40 4.53 -2.47 0.85
N LEU A 41 4.01 -3.44 1.59
CA LEU A 41 3.97 -3.41 3.06
C LEU A 41 5.37 -3.39 3.69
N ALA A 42 6.31 -4.18 3.16
CA ALA A 42 7.70 -4.20 3.63
C ALA A 42 8.40 -2.86 3.38
N SER A 43 8.10 -2.20 2.26
CA SER A 43 8.69 -0.89 1.91
C SER A 43 8.22 0.25 2.81
N GLN A 44 7.03 0.14 3.41
CA GLN A 44 6.50 1.13 4.37
C GLN A 44 7.18 1.05 5.75
N ARG A 45 7.84 -0.08 6.07
CA ARG A 45 8.50 -0.28 7.36
C ARG A 45 9.78 0.57 7.45
N LEU A 46 9.82 1.52 8.37
CA LEU A 46 10.98 2.39 8.59
C LEU A 46 12.20 1.65 9.13
N GLY A 47 12.01 0.62 9.94
CA GLY A 47 13.09 -0.21 10.48
C GLY A 47 14.05 0.52 11.43
N THR A 48 13.58 1.52 12.18
CA THR A 48 14.37 2.41 13.05
C THR A 48 14.71 1.80 14.41
N HIS A 49 14.30 0.55 14.70
CA HIS A 49 14.58 -0.14 15.95
C HIS A 49 16.08 -0.39 16.10
N ALA A 50 16.61 -0.13 17.30
CA ALA A 50 18.01 -0.33 17.62
C ALA A 50 18.21 -0.75 19.08
N THR A 51 19.20 -1.58 19.30
CA THR A 51 19.71 -1.89 20.65
C THR A 51 21.18 -1.54 20.76
N LYS A 52 21.62 -1.19 21.96
CA LYS A 52 23.03 -0.89 22.21
C LYS A 52 23.83 -2.18 22.35
N THR A 53 24.75 -2.41 21.44
CA THR A 53 25.75 -3.48 21.59
C THR A 53 26.78 -3.11 22.69
N ARG A 54 27.59 -4.07 23.11
CA ARG A 54 28.63 -3.87 24.10
C ARG A 54 29.53 -2.65 23.80
N GLY A 55 29.80 -2.37 22.53
CA GLY A 55 30.61 -1.19 22.14
C GLY A 55 29.90 0.13 22.35
N LEU A 56 28.58 0.18 22.20
CA LEU A 56 27.76 1.39 22.26
C LEU A 56 27.27 1.74 23.68
N VAL A 57 27.34 0.80 24.62
CA VAL A 57 26.97 1.07 26.02
C VAL A 57 28.03 1.94 26.66
N ARG A 58 27.64 2.99 27.40
CA ARG A 58 28.54 3.88 28.14
C ARG A 58 29.19 3.14 29.31
N GLY A 59 30.44 3.42 29.60
CA GLY A 59 31.21 2.87 30.74
C GLY A 59 32.20 1.77 30.34
N GLY A 60 32.77 1.03 31.29
CA GLY A 60 33.57 -0.21 31.16
C GLY A 60 34.93 -0.02 30.56
N GLY A 61 35.66 0.87 30.40
CA GLY A 61 37.03 0.99 29.82
C GLY A 61 38.08 0.24 30.61
N ARG A 62 37.86 0.07 31.92
CA ARG A 62 38.79 -0.61 32.84
C ARG A 62 38.28 -2.01 33.16
N LYS A 63 39.24 -3.00 33.28
CA LYS A 63 38.93 -4.33 33.77
C LYS A 63 38.46 -4.25 35.24
N PRO A 64 37.30 -4.88 35.62
CA PRO A 64 36.72 -4.73 36.95
C PRO A 64 37.66 -5.23 38.08
N TRP A 65 38.38 -6.32 37.86
CA TRP A 65 39.37 -6.90 38.79
C TRP A 65 40.45 -7.69 38.04
N ARG A 66 41.52 -8.05 38.75
CA ARG A 66 42.63 -8.81 38.20
C ARG A 66 42.20 -10.22 37.79
N GLN A 67 42.94 -10.83 36.86
CA GLN A 67 42.61 -12.11 36.21
C GLN A 67 42.52 -13.31 37.16
N LYS A 68 43.35 -13.33 38.22
CA LYS A 68 43.46 -14.40 39.20
C LYS A 68 43.58 -13.84 40.62
N GLY A 69 43.28 -14.65 41.65
CA GLY A 69 43.50 -14.32 43.07
C GLY A 69 42.41 -13.40 43.67
N THR A 70 41.17 -13.41 43.13
CA THR A 70 40.01 -12.63 43.66
C THR A 70 38.87 -13.49 44.16
N GLY A 71 38.91 -14.81 43.94
CA GLY A 71 37.81 -15.71 44.25
C GLY A 71 36.54 -15.50 43.43
N ARG A 72 36.55 -14.53 42.50
CA ARG A 72 35.39 -14.16 41.66
C ARG A 72 35.53 -14.71 40.25
N ALA A 73 34.40 -14.86 39.54
CA ALA A 73 34.39 -15.17 38.11
C ALA A 73 35.19 -14.11 37.33
N ARG A 74 35.90 -14.53 36.29
CA ARG A 74 36.68 -13.64 35.45
C ARG A 74 35.78 -12.66 34.69
N ALA A 75 36.06 -11.37 34.74
CA ALA A 75 35.33 -10.37 34.02
C ALA A 75 36.28 -9.41 33.30
N GLY A 76 36.00 -9.16 32.02
CA GLY A 76 36.78 -8.23 31.18
C GLY A 76 36.18 -6.83 31.11
N SER A 77 34.87 -6.70 31.24
CA SER A 77 34.17 -5.42 31.17
C SER A 77 32.79 -5.52 31.81
N THR A 78 32.37 -4.47 32.49
CA THR A 78 31.01 -4.30 33.03
C THR A 78 29.96 -4.13 31.99
N ARG A 79 30.36 -3.81 30.73
CA ARG A 79 29.45 -3.69 29.57
C ARG A 79 29.12 -5.05 28.92
N SER A 80 29.64 -6.14 29.44
CA SER A 80 29.33 -7.50 28.96
C SER A 80 27.81 -7.76 29.05
N PRO A 81 27.22 -8.49 28.11
CA PRO A 81 25.80 -8.87 28.16
C PRO A 81 25.37 -9.65 29.41
N LEU A 82 26.32 -10.24 30.09
CA LEU A 82 26.11 -10.97 31.36
C LEU A 82 25.82 -10.03 32.55
N TRP A 83 26.09 -8.74 32.40
CA TRP A 83 25.93 -7.77 33.46
C TRP A 83 24.62 -7.00 33.28
N VAL A 84 23.96 -6.67 34.39
CA VAL A 84 22.81 -5.77 34.37
C VAL A 84 23.25 -4.39 33.81
N GLY A 85 22.54 -3.89 32.83
CA GLY A 85 22.94 -2.67 32.11
C GLY A 85 24.03 -2.87 31.05
N GLY A 86 24.48 -4.09 30.80
CA GLY A 86 25.41 -4.42 29.71
C GLY A 86 24.76 -4.32 28.31
N GLY A 87 25.55 -4.59 27.28
CA GLY A 87 25.08 -4.56 25.90
C GLY A 87 24.19 -5.75 25.56
N THR A 88 23.30 -5.56 24.58
CA THR A 88 22.46 -6.62 24.03
C THR A 88 23.21 -7.40 22.97
N VAL A 89 23.16 -8.74 23.04
CA VAL A 89 23.72 -9.66 22.04
C VAL A 89 22.65 -9.94 20.99
N PHE A 90 23.00 -9.85 19.70
CA PHE A 90 22.09 -10.11 18.58
C PHE A 90 20.76 -9.33 18.62
N GLY A 91 20.76 -8.17 19.26
CA GLY A 91 19.58 -7.31 19.27
C GLY A 91 19.31 -6.68 17.89
N PRO A 92 18.13 -6.12 17.69
CA PRO A 92 17.77 -5.50 16.42
C PRO A 92 18.65 -4.29 16.11
N HIS A 93 18.99 -4.15 14.83
CA HIS A 93 19.68 -3.00 14.28
C HIS A 93 18.82 -2.35 13.20
N PRO A 94 18.97 -1.02 12.94
CA PRO A 94 18.27 -0.36 11.87
C PRO A 94 18.55 -1.04 10.54
N ARG A 95 17.49 -1.40 9.81
CA ARG A 95 17.59 -2.03 8.49
C ARG A 95 16.42 -1.66 7.60
N LYS A 96 16.62 -1.71 6.28
CA LYS A 96 15.56 -1.63 5.30
C LYS A 96 14.90 -3.01 5.15
N TYR A 97 13.58 -3.05 5.07
CA TYR A 97 12.80 -4.27 4.90
C TYR A 97 12.36 -4.51 3.44
N GLY A 98 12.33 -3.45 2.64
CA GLY A 98 11.96 -3.55 1.22
C GLY A 98 12.96 -4.40 0.43
N PHE A 99 12.44 -5.12 -0.54
CA PHE A 99 13.20 -5.90 -1.51
C PHE A 99 12.92 -5.43 -2.93
N THR A 100 13.70 -5.85 -3.91
CA THR A 100 13.54 -5.42 -5.30
C THR A 100 12.68 -6.41 -6.07
N MET A 101 11.68 -5.89 -6.80
CA MET A 101 10.85 -6.65 -7.73
C MET A 101 11.03 -6.06 -9.14
N PRO A 102 11.27 -6.88 -10.18
CA PRO A 102 11.43 -6.41 -11.56
C PRO A 102 10.23 -5.59 -12.05
N ARG A 103 10.49 -4.56 -12.85
CA ARG A 103 9.42 -3.66 -13.36
C ARG A 103 8.32 -4.42 -14.10
N LYS A 104 8.70 -5.40 -14.95
CA LYS A 104 7.73 -6.24 -15.69
C LYS A 104 6.79 -7.01 -14.76
N GLN A 105 7.30 -7.55 -13.65
CA GLN A 105 6.48 -8.25 -12.67
C GLN A 105 5.53 -7.31 -11.92
N ARG A 106 5.98 -6.09 -11.56
CA ARG A 106 5.13 -5.08 -10.92
C ARG A 106 3.98 -4.64 -11.83
N ARG A 107 4.28 -4.40 -13.12
CA ARG A 107 3.25 -4.06 -14.13
C ARG A 107 2.26 -5.21 -14.31
N LEU A 108 2.75 -6.45 -14.40
CA LEU A 108 1.89 -7.62 -14.54
C LEU A 108 1.00 -7.81 -13.29
N ALA A 109 1.51 -7.62 -12.09
CA ALA A 109 0.72 -7.70 -10.86
C ALA A 109 -0.44 -6.67 -10.87
N LEU A 110 -0.18 -5.44 -11.32
CA LEU A 110 -1.22 -4.42 -11.44
C LEU A 110 -2.30 -4.83 -12.46
N LYS A 111 -1.88 -5.30 -13.65
CA LYS A 111 -2.79 -5.80 -14.68
C LYS A 111 -3.65 -6.96 -14.17
N CYS A 112 -3.05 -7.92 -13.44
CA CYS A 112 -3.78 -9.02 -12.80
C CYS A 112 -4.82 -8.51 -11.78
N ALA A 113 -4.48 -7.55 -10.95
CA ALA A 113 -5.39 -6.99 -9.94
C ALA A 113 -6.58 -6.25 -10.60
N LEU A 114 -6.34 -5.47 -11.64
CA LEU A 114 -7.42 -4.79 -12.40
C LEU A 114 -8.30 -5.79 -13.13
N SER A 115 -7.71 -6.83 -13.77
CA SER A 115 -8.45 -7.89 -14.47
C SER A 115 -9.36 -8.67 -13.52
N ASP A 116 -8.93 -8.90 -12.29
CA ASP A 116 -9.72 -9.55 -11.26
C ASP A 116 -10.96 -8.72 -10.90
N LYS A 117 -10.81 -7.42 -10.68
CA LYS A 117 -11.91 -6.50 -10.42
C LYS A 117 -12.94 -6.44 -11.56
N VAL A 118 -12.49 -6.52 -12.81
CA VAL A 118 -13.39 -6.57 -13.96
C VAL A 118 -14.15 -7.90 -13.99
N ARG A 119 -13.50 -9.04 -13.70
CA ARG A 119 -14.14 -10.36 -13.69
C ARG A 119 -15.16 -10.52 -12.57
N THR A 120 -14.91 -9.96 -11.40
CA THR A 120 -15.84 -10.02 -10.26
C THR A 120 -17.01 -9.05 -10.38
N GLY A 121 -17.00 -8.14 -11.37
CA GLY A 121 -18.02 -7.10 -11.51
C GLY A 121 -17.93 -6.01 -10.45
N ASP A 122 -16.73 -5.82 -9.89
CA ASP A 122 -16.44 -4.81 -8.88
C ASP A 122 -15.79 -3.56 -9.48
N PHE A 123 -15.69 -3.48 -10.79
CA PHE A 123 -15.10 -2.41 -11.57
C PHE A 123 -16.21 -1.52 -12.15
N ILE A 124 -16.37 -0.33 -11.60
CA ILE A 124 -17.41 0.64 -11.94
C ILE A 124 -16.77 1.81 -12.67
N VAL A 125 -17.18 2.06 -13.90
CA VAL A 125 -16.67 3.17 -14.71
C VAL A 125 -17.62 4.37 -14.58
N LEU A 126 -17.06 5.52 -14.18
CA LEU A 126 -17.77 6.80 -14.16
C LEU A 126 -17.37 7.65 -15.36
N ASP A 127 -18.32 8.34 -15.96
CA ASP A 127 -18.05 9.29 -17.04
C ASP A 127 -17.14 10.40 -16.52
N HIS A 128 -17.53 11.04 -15.43
CA HIS A 128 -16.73 12.02 -14.70
C HIS A 128 -17.00 11.94 -13.21
N LEU A 129 -16.05 12.41 -12.40
CA LEU A 129 -16.15 12.49 -10.95
C LEU A 129 -15.60 13.83 -10.50
N ASP A 130 -16.50 14.75 -10.21
CA ASP A 130 -16.14 16.05 -9.64
C ASP A 130 -17.20 16.50 -8.62
N PHE A 131 -16.75 17.18 -7.58
CA PHE A 131 -17.61 17.76 -6.56
C PHE A 131 -17.37 19.28 -6.52
N ASP A 132 -18.43 20.06 -6.64
CA ASP A 132 -18.37 21.54 -6.57
C ASP A 132 -17.69 22.04 -5.29
N ALA A 133 -17.84 21.31 -4.20
CA ALA A 133 -17.26 21.64 -2.92
C ALA A 133 -16.83 20.36 -2.16
N PRO A 134 -15.78 20.43 -1.30
CA PRO A 134 -15.32 19.30 -0.51
C PRO A 134 -16.31 18.98 0.63
N LYS A 135 -17.33 18.17 0.33
CA LYS A 135 -18.37 17.75 1.28
C LYS A 135 -18.49 16.24 1.31
N THR A 136 -18.34 15.64 2.49
CA THR A 136 -18.50 14.19 2.70
C THR A 136 -19.91 13.70 2.33
N LYS A 137 -20.95 14.54 2.50
CA LYS A 137 -22.33 14.19 2.16
C LYS A 137 -22.50 13.87 0.66
N ALA A 138 -21.75 14.51 -0.22
CA ALA A 138 -21.80 14.22 -1.67
C ALA A 138 -21.23 12.84 -1.97
N ALA A 139 -20.08 12.48 -1.36
CA ALA A 139 -19.48 11.16 -1.53
C ALA A 139 -20.34 10.04 -0.92
N VAL A 140 -20.94 10.26 0.26
CA VAL A 140 -21.88 9.31 0.88
C VAL A 140 -23.11 9.11 0.01
N LYS A 141 -23.68 10.19 -0.57
CA LYS A 141 -24.81 10.08 -1.49
C LYS A 141 -24.45 9.23 -2.70
N LEU A 142 -23.30 9.48 -3.35
CA LEU A 142 -22.83 8.69 -4.48
C LEU A 142 -22.74 7.21 -4.11
N LEU A 143 -22.11 6.87 -3.00
CA LEU A 143 -22.01 5.47 -2.54
C LEU A 143 -23.40 4.84 -2.30
N SER A 144 -24.34 5.58 -1.70
CA SER A 144 -25.70 5.08 -1.47
C SER A 144 -26.48 4.90 -2.77
N ASP A 145 -26.31 5.77 -3.77
CA ASP A 145 -26.96 5.68 -5.08
C ASP A 145 -26.47 4.41 -5.85
N PHE A 146 -25.22 4.02 -5.65
CA PHE A 146 -24.64 2.77 -6.15
C PHE A 146 -24.91 1.54 -5.25
N GLY A 147 -25.56 1.71 -4.11
CA GLY A 147 -25.85 0.64 -3.16
C GLY A 147 -24.59 0.00 -2.57
N VAL A 148 -23.54 0.76 -2.37
CA VAL A 148 -22.22 0.25 -1.94
C VAL A 148 -21.97 0.63 -0.50
N ASP A 149 -22.07 -0.36 0.42
CA ASP A 149 -21.70 -0.25 1.83
C ASP A 149 -20.29 -0.82 2.12
N ALA A 150 -19.60 -1.29 1.07
CA ALA A 150 -18.29 -1.92 1.15
C ALA A 150 -17.15 -0.90 0.98
N LYS A 151 -15.93 -1.36 1.22
CA LYS A 151 -14.73 -0.54 0.99
C LYS A 151 -14.61 -0.14 -0.48
N SER A 152 -14.45 1.16 -0.74
CA SER A 152 -14.47 1.72 -2.08
C SER A 152 -13.21 2.52 -2.40
N LEU A 153 -12.64 2.28 -3.57
CA LEU A 153 -11.48 3.00 -4.09
C LEU A 153 -11.91 3.87 -5.27
N PHE A 154 -11.67 5.17 -5.18
CA PHE A 154 -11.90 6.11 -6.27
C PHE A 154 -10.60 6.40 -7.01
N ILE A 155 -10.62 6.32 -8.34
CA ILE A 155 -9.46 6.60 -9.19
C ILE A 155 -9.82 7.70 -10.19
N THR A 156 -9.11 8.83 -10.10
CA THR A 156 -9.23 9.97 -11.00
C THR A 156 -8.02 10.06 -11.92
N ALA A 157 -8.15 10.69 -13.07
CA ALA A 157 -7.03 10.88 -14.01
C ALA A 157 -5.94 11.75 -13.39
N ASP A 158 -6.33 12.91 -12.89
CA ASP A 158 -5.48 13.91 -12.25
C ASP A 158 -5.93 14.17 -10.80
N GLU A 159 -5.24 15.06 -10.09
CA GLU A 159 -5.54 15.42 -8.71
C GLU A 159 -6.90 16.10 -8.61
N ALA A 160 -7.87 15.43 -8.02
CA ALA A 160 -9.20 15.93 -7.71
C ALA A 160 -9.31 16.26 -6.22
N VAL A 161 -8.81 17.42 -5.80
CA VAL A 161 -8.72 17.84 -4.39
C VAL A 161 -10.08 17.78 -3.67
N ASN A 162 -11.16 18.16 -4.34
CA ASN A 162 -12.50 18.10 -3.76
C ASN A 162 -12.96 16.66 -3.51
N VAL A 163 -12.64 15.74 -4.43
CA VAL A 163 -12.96 14.32 -4.29
C VAL A 163 -12.16 13.70 -3.13
N GLU A 164 -10.86 13.95 -3.09
CA GLU A 164 -9.98 13.45 -2.03
C GLU A 164 -10.43 13.92 -0.64
N ARG A 165 -10.70 15.23 -0.47
CA ARG A 165 -11.18 15.78 0.79
C ARG A 165 -12.58 15.29 1.18
N SER A 166 -13.45 15.04 0.20
CA SER A 166 -14.81 14.54 0.45
C SER A 166 -14.81 13.08 0.89
N THR A 167 -13.85 12.27 0.43
CA THR A 167 -13.77 10.83 0.71
C THR A 167 -12.88 10.49 1.91
N SER A 168 -11.88 11.32 2.22
CA SER A 168 -10.83 11.02 3.23
C SER A 168 -11.36 10.75 4.64
N ASN A 169 -12.51 11.32 5.03
CA ASN A 169 -13.12 11.13 6.35
C ASN A 169 -14.08 9.93 6.41
N ILE A 170 -14.33 9.24 5.31
CA ILE A 170 -15.26 8.10 5.28
C ILE A 170 -14.45 6.82 5.52
N PRO A 171 -14.77 6.03 6.56
CA PRO A 171 -14.06 4.78 6.82
C PRO A 171 -14.17 3.81 5.64
N GLY A 172 -13.04 3.23 5.23
CA GLY A 172 -12.99 2.27 4.12
C GLY A 172 -13.08 2.89 2.72
N VAL A 173 -13.08 4.20 2.59
CA VAL A 173 -13.08 4.90 1.30
C VAL A 173 -11.76 5.63 1.10
N LYS A 174 -11.20 5.51 -0.09
CA LYS A 174 -9.95 6.18 -0.48
C LYS A 174 -10.04 6.70 -1.90
N ALA A 175 -9.49 7.89 -2.14
CA ALA A 175 -9.30 8.41 -3.49
C ALA A 175 -7.80 8.45 -3.82
N ILE A 176 -7.46 8.09 -5.06
CA ILE A 176 -6.09 8.13 -5.59
C ILE A 176 -6.12 8.60 -7.04
N THR A 177 -4.99 9.10 -7.53
CA THR A 177 -4.81 9.40 -8.94
C THR A 177 -4.41 8.14 -9.74
N ALA A 178 -4.62 8.15 -11.05
CA ALA A 178 -4.21 7.07 -11.95
C ALA A 178 -2.70 6.78 -11.88
N SER A 179 -1.88 7.79 -11.64
CA SER A 179 -0.43 7.64 -11.44
C SER A 179 -0.06 6.99 -10.09
N GLY A 180 -0.91 7.14 -9.07
CA GLY A 180 -0.73 6.58 -7.73
C GLY A 180 -1.31 5.18 -7.53
N ILE A 181 -1.86 4.58 -8.58
CA ILE A 181 -2.50 3.26 -8.50
C ILE A 181 -1.50 2.18 -8.05
N ASN A 182 -1.94 1.33 -7.14
CA ASN A 182 -1.11 0.26 -6.61
C ASN A 182 -1.93 -1.00 -6.28
N VAL A 183 -1.26 -2.15 -6.26
CA VAL A 183 -1.89 -3.47 -6.08
C VAL A 183 -2.56 -3.60 -4.72
N PHE A 184 -1.95 -3.07 -3.66
CA PHE A 184 -2.49 -3.15 -2.31
C PHE A 184 -3.85 -2.46 -2.20
N ASP A 185 -3.95 -1.21 -2.68
CA ASP A 185 -5.21 -0.46 -2.60
C ASP A 185 -6.32 -1.10 -3.45
N ILE A 186 -6.00 -1.64 -4.65
CA ILE A 186 -6.97 -2.34 -5.49
C ILE A 186 -7.54 -3.58 -4.78
N LEU A 187 -6.67 -4.39 -4.15
CA LEU A 187 -7.08 -5.62 -3.48
C LEU A 187 -7.73 -5.36 -2.10
N HIS A 188 -7.35 -4.26 -1.43
CA HIS A 188 -7.88 -3.92 -0.11
C HIS A 188 -9.33 -3.40 -0.16
N HIS A 189 -9.72 -2.78 -1.27
CA HIS A 189 -11.05 -2.25 -1.46
C HIS A 189 -11.89 -3.22 -2.29
N ASP A 190 -13.16 -3.36 -1.91
CA ASP A 190 -14.08 -4.29 -2.57
C ASP A 190 -14.55 -3.73 -3.91
N LYS A 191 -14.96 -2.46 -3.96
CA LYS A 191 -15.42 -1.78 -5.16
C LYS A 191 -14.41 -0.74 -5.66
N LEU A 192 -14.26 -0.67 -6.96
CA LEU A 192 -13.36 0.25 -7.65
C LEU A 192 -14.17 1.17 -8.56
N PHE A 193 -14.17 2.46 -8.24
CA PHE A 193 -14.75 3.52 -9.06
C PHE A 193 -13.64 4.20 -9.84
N ILE A 194 -13.73 4.20 -11.16
CA ILE A 194 -12.69 4.78 -12.02
C ILE A 194 -13.33 5.71 -13.06
N THR A 195 -12.73 6.86 -13.27
CA THR A 195 -13.18 7.75 -14.34
C THR A 195 -12.68 7.26 -15.70
N LYS A 196 -13.43 7.54 -16.76
CA LYS A 196 -13.07 7.18 -18.14
C LYS A 196 -11.69 7.71 -18.53
N ASP A 197 -11.37 8.94 -18.17
CA ASP A 197 -10.07 9.56 -18.43
C ASP A 197 -8.94 8.86 -17.65
N ALA A 198 -9.24 8.36 -16.44
CA ALA A 198 -8.25 7.62 -15.65
C ALA A 198 -7.90 6.26 -16.29
N ILE A 199 -8.84 5.59 -16.96
CA ILE A 199 -8.56 4.36 -17.72
C ILE A 199 -7.55 4.66 -18.83
N THR A 200 -7.80 5.67 -19.64
CA THR A 200 -6.89 6.10 -20.71
C THR A 200 -5.51 6.43 -20.16
N ARG A 201 -5.47 7.14 -19.02
CA ARG A 201 -4.20 7.50 -18.37
C ARG A 201 -3.44 6.29 -17.83
N ILE A 202 -4.14 5.29 -17.30
CA ILE A 202 -3.52 4.02 -16.84
C ILE A 202 -2.91 3.27 -18.05
N GLU A 203 -3.63 3.19 -19.15
CA GLU A 203 -3.13 2.53 -20.36
C GLU A 203 -1.86 3.20 -20.89
N GLU A 204 -1.81 4.54 -20.91
CA GLU A 204 -0.62 5.30 -21.31
C GLU A 204 0.60 5.06 -20.39
N VAL A 205 0.41 5.10 -19.07
CA VAL A 205 1.50 5.00 -18.09
C VAL A 205 2.06 3.59 -17.99
N PHE A 206 1.23 2.57 -18.18
CA PHE A 206 1.62 1.16 -18.00
C PHE A 206 1.75 0.36 -19.31
N ALA A 207 1.66 1.02 -20.44
CA ALA A 207 1.93 0.46 -21.77
C ALA A 207 3.36 -0.14 -21.88
#